data_3f18694d0c1644eae55a9d1b988d74eb
#
_entry.id   3f18694d0c1644eae55a9d1b988d74eb
#
_cell.length_a   1.000
_cell.length_b   1.000
_cell.length_c   1.000
_cell.angle_alpha   90.00
_cell.angle_beta   90.00
_cell.angle_gamma   90.00
#
_symmetry.space_group_name_H-M   'P 1'
#
loop_
_entity.id
_entity.type
_entity.pdbx_description
1 polymer ?
#
loop_
_entity_poly.entity_id
_entity_poly.type
_entity_poly.pdbx_seq_one_letter_code
_entity_poly.pdbx_strand_id
1 'polypeptide(L)'
;MRRYVSRPVWIKGLGKLRQGALVSFLVLGLLAIGDHPAQAEQKCPRVPTPVTSLELGSRYEKGDASRSELDQESNAAVNKALRPIDLFVRSVAALSHGSSATKPSDIEKRRCLYTALATWANAGALSDLGTMNAKLAISPRLAGIAIAYNEAKALTPPPSKQKVEIEAWLAPLGRKLEFFFENDAPPMASQNNLRAWAGLAVAQIGLATNDDEQVAWGAKSTEMVVCSADEAGALPFEMKRGDKALHYQLHAVAPLVVNAVLLKGHAADSFAVCDGKLAKIVDFTLSAVEKPELAAAKAGTEQSFSMGSETLEPFQLAWLEPYLTYEKDERALRLAKKYRPLSNSNLGGNLTEQYSGD
;
A
#
# COMPACT_ATOMS: atom_id res chain seq x y z
N MET A 1 29.50 -28.40 37.28
CA MET A 1 29.90 -28.35 38.70
C MET A 1 29.54 -27.01 39.31
N ARG A 2 28.96 -27.07 40.49
CA ARG A 2 28.53 -26.06 41.48
C ARG A 2 27.12 -25.51 41.34
N ARG A 3 26.26 -26.20 42.10
CA ARG A 3 24.98 -25.74 42.64
C ARG A 3 25.26 -24.76 43.79
N TYR A 4 24.42 -23.73 43.92
CA TYR A 4 24.23 -23.07 45.20
C TYR A 4 22.75 -22.98 45.51
N VAL A 5 22.41 -23.65 46.64
CA VAL A 5 21.13 -23.65 47.35
C VAL A 5 21.31 -22.74 48.56
N SER A 6 20.35 -21.87 48.87
CA SER A 6 20.21 -21.35 50.24
C SER A 6 18.77 -20.86 50.51
N ARG A 7 18.31 -21.35 51.46
CA ARG A 7 17.25 -21.61 52.44
C ARG A 7 16.51 -20.37 52.96
N PRO A 8 15.26 -20.53 53.46
CA PRO A 8 14.41 -19.47 53.98
C PRO A 8 14.65 -19.19 55.48
N VAL A 9 14.43 -17.96 55.89
CA VAL A 9 14.45 -17.54 57.28
C VAL A 9 13.01 -17.25 57.77
N TRP A 10 12.62 -18.00 58.80
CA TRP A 10 11.44 -17.80 59.61
C TRP A 10 11.76 -16.86 60.80
N ILE A 11 10.96 -15.86 61.08
CA ILE A 11 10.95 -15.22 62.37
C ILE A 11 9.49 -15.16 62.89
N LYS A 12 9.27 -15.83 64.03
CA LYS A 12 8.10 -15.79 64.88
C LYS A 12 8.19 -14.56 65.79
N GLY A 13 7.07 -13.88 66.07
CA GLY A 13 6.93 -12.92 67.13
C GLY A 13 5.49 -12.74 67.56
N LEU A 14 5.11 -13.44 68.65
CA LEU A 14 3.85 -13.28 69.42
C LEU A 14 3.92 -12.04 70.29
N GLY A 15 2.82 -11.27 70.42
CA GLY A 15 2.71 -10.21 71.40
C GLY A 15 1.34 -9.54 71.56
N LYS A 16 0.50 -10.17 72.40
CA LYS A 16 -0.49 -9.59 73.34
C LYS A 16 -1.64 -8.70 72.88
N LEU A 17 -2.84 -9.22 73.13
CA LEU A 17 -4.14 -8.55 73.25
C LEU A 17 -4.09 -7.37 74.24
N ARG A 18 -4.78 -6.28 73.89
CA ARG A 18 -5.47 -5.40 74.85
C ARG A 18 -6.84 -5.00 74.28
N GLN A 19 -7.88 -5.31 75.10
CA GLN A 19 -9.27 -4.89 74.94
C GLN A 19 -9.36 -3.38 75.16
N GLY A 20 -10.18 -2.71 74.38
CA GLY A 20 -10.54 -1.32 74.64
C GLY A 20 -11.59 -0.79 73.62
N ALA A 21 -12.86 -0.72 74.18
CA ALA A 21 -13.93 0.20 73.86
C ALA A 21 -14.42 0.36 72.37
N LEU A 22 -15.66 -0.10 72.18
CA LEU A 22 -16.54 0.25 71.07
C LEU A 22 -16.83 1.76 71.06
N VAL A 23 -16.52 2.44 70.01
CA VAL A 23 -17.15 3.70 69.58
C VAL A 23 -17.63 3.51 68.14
N SER A 24 -18.94 3.35 68.00
CA SER A 24 -19.59 3.28 66.68
C SER A 24 -19.58 4.66 66.05
N PHE A 25 -18.70 4.86 65.03
CA PHE A 25 -18.83 5.96 64.10
C PHE A 25 -19.50 5.42 62.83
N LEU A 26 -20.76 5.81 62.63
CA LEU A 26 -21.49 5.69 61.39
C LEU A 26 -20.82 6.63 60.37
N VAL A 27 -19.89 6.14 59.55
CA VAL A 27 -19.42 6.88 58.40
C VAL A 27 -20.36 6.58 57.26
N LEU A 28 -21.26 7.53 56.96
CA LEU A 28 -21.97 7.57 55.69
C LEU A 28 -20.95 7.76 54.58
N GLY A 29 -20.54 6.66 53.93
CA GLY A 29 -19.77 6.68 52.68
C GLY A 29 -20.67 7.20 51.54
N LEU A 30 -20.57 8.48 51.20
CA LEU A 30 -21.00 8.95 49.88
C LEU A 30 -20.17 8.22 48.85
N LEU A 31 -20.76 7.20 48.21
CA LEU A 31 -20.27 6.66 46.93
C LEU A 31 -20.44 7.79 45.90
N ALA A 32 -19.38 8.57 45.68
CA ALA A 32 -19.26 9.39 44.51
C ALA A 32 -19.19 8.42 43.31
N ILE A 33 -20.34 8.16 42.69
CA ILE A 33 -20.41 7.57 41.35
C ILE A 33 -19.80 8.64 40.45
N GLY A 34 -18.51 8.50 40.18
CA GLY A 34 -17.84 9.29 39.15
C GLY A 34 -18.51 8.99 37.83
N ASP A 35 -19.35 9.91 37.36
CA ASP A 35 -19.76 9.94 35.96
C ASP A 35 -18.49 10.05 35.10
N HIS A 36 -17.95 8.90 34.67
CA HIS A 36 -17.06 8.88 33.57
C HIS A 36 -17.90 9.30 32.37
N PRO A 37 -17.59 10.42 31.69
CA PRO A 37 -18.30 10.76 30.47
C PRO A 37 -18.13 9.58 29.54
N ALA A 38 -19.23 8.93 29.18
CA ALA A 38 -19.25 7.92 28.15
C ALA A 38 -18.64 8.59 26.91
N GLN A 39 -17.41 8.19 26.57
CA GLN A 39 -16.74 8.66 25.38
C GLN A 39 -17.67 8.27 24.23
N ALA A 40 -18.28 9.27 23.58
CA ALA A 40 -19.16 9.07 22.46
C ALA A 40 -18.40 8.19 21.45
N GLU A 41 -18.89 6.99 21.21
CA GLU A 41 -18.30 6.03 20.28
C GLU A 41 -18.24 6.72 18.92
N GLN A 42 -17.03 7.08 18.50
CA GLN A 42 -16.82 7.83 17.26
C GLN A 42 -17.23 6.93 16.11
N LYS A 43 -18.34 7.24 15.45
CA LYS A 43 -18.85 6.46 14.33
C LYS A 43 -17.82 6.45 13.20
N CYS A 44 -17.44 5.25 12.77
CA CYS A 44 -16.57 5.09 11.61
C CYS A 44 -17.16 5.75 10.36
N PRO A 45 -16.31 6.33 9.49
CA PRO A 45 -16.75 6.87 8.22
C PRO A 45 -17.47 5.81 7.39
N ARG A 46 -18.50 6.23 6.66
CA ARG A 46 -19.15 5.33 5.69
C ARG A 46 -18.18 5.01 4.56
N VAL A 47 -18.02 3.72 4.28
CA VAL A 47 -17.25 3.24 3.12
C VAL A 47 -18.21 2.90 1.98
N PRO A 48 -17.72 2.93 0.72
CA PRO A 48 -18.50 2.52 -0.43
C PRO A 48 -19.02 1.09 -0.31
N THR A 49 -20.17 0.83 -0.95
CA THR A 49 -20.71 -0.52 -1.07
C THR A 49 -19.69 -1.44 -1.75
N PRO A 50 -19.46 -2.65 -1.24
CA PRO A 50 -18.55 -3.61 -1.85
C PRO A 50 -18.92 -3.93 -3.29
N VAL A 51 -17.93 -3.97 -4.18
CA VAL A 51 -18.05 -4.40 -5.57
C VAL A 51 -17.63 -5.86 -5.65
N THR A 52 -18.56 -6.77 -5.86
CA THR A 52 -18.26 -8.22 -5.90
C THR A 52 -17.83 -8.69 -7.27
N SER A 53 -18.45 -8.15 -8.33
CA SER A 53 -18.11 -8.44 -9.73
C SER A 53 -17.71 -7.16 -10.45
N LEU A 54 -16.69 -7.26 -11.31
CA LEU A 54 -16.17 -6.14 -12.09
C LEU A 54 -15.95 -6.56 -13.54
N GLU A 55 -16.62 -5.86 -14.44
CA GLU A 55 -16.42 -5.98 -15.88
C GLU A 55 -16.01 -4.63 -16.44
N LEU A 56 -14.90 -4.59 -17.18
CA LEU A 56 -14.37 -3.39 -17.81
C LEU A 56 -14.14 -3.60 -19.31
N GLY A 57 -14.59 -2.64 -20.11
CA GLY A 57 -14.19 -2.49 -21.50
C GLY A 57 -12.75 -1.96 -21.64
N SER A 58 -12.27 -1.84 -22.88
CA SER A 58 -11.04 -1.08 -23.15
C SER A 58 -11.31 0.41 -22.94
N ARG A 59 -10.34 1.14 -22.41
CA ARG A 59 -10.40 2.60 -22.31
C ARG A 59 -9.74 3.30 -23.50
N TYR A 60 -9.12 2.52 -24.38
CA TYR A 60 -8.31 3.03 -25.49
C TYR A 60 -9.06 2.93 -26.81
N GLU A 61 -8.71 3.81 -27.74
CA GLU A 61 -9.22 3.83 -29.11
C GLU A 61 -9.07 2.46 -29.80
N LYS A 62 -10.06 2.12 -30.61
CA LYS A 62 -10.01 0.88 -31.40
C LYS A 62 -8.91 0.99 -32.45
N GLY A 63 -7.98 0.02 -32.41
CA GLY A 63 -6.83 0.00 -33.34
C GLY A 63 -5.58 0.69 -32.83
N ASP A 64 -5.61 1.39 -31.71
CA ASP A 64 -4.41 1.90 -31.06
C ASP A 64 -3.59 0.74 -30.46
N ALA A 65 -2.57 0.29 -31.22
CA ALA A 65 -1.67 -0.77 -30.79
C ALA A 65 -0.77 -0.36 -29.62
N SER A 66 -0.51 0.95 -29.48
CA SER A 66 0.30 1.52 -28.39
C SER A 66 -0.45 1.58 -27.06
N ARG A 67 -1.79 1.58 -27.13
CA ARG A 67 -2.69 1.79 -25.97
C ARG A 67 -2.36 3.07 -25.20
N SER A 68 -2.13 4.16 -25.91
CA SER A 68 -1.83 5.48 -25.38
C SER A 68 -2.96 6.48 -25.61
N GLU A 69 -3.81 6.28 -26.62
CA GLU A 69 -4.92 7.15 -26.95
C GLU A 69 -6.21 6.68 -26.28
N LEU A 70 -6.81 7.57 -25.48
CA LEU A 70 -8.04 7.27 -24.72
C LEU A 70 -9.27 7.59 -25.57
N ASP A 71 -10.16 6.59 -25.74
CA ASP A 71 -11.54 6.85 -26.13
C ASP A 71 -12.28 7.47 -24.94
N GLN A 72 -12.79 8.68 -25.10
CA GLN A 72 -13.34 9.48 -24.00
C GLN A 72 -14.55 8.80 -23.31
N GLU A 73 -15.47 8.25 -24.10
CA GLU A 73 -16.67 7.60 -23.56
C GLU A 73 -16.32 6.31 -22.81
N SER A 74 -15.51 5.47 -23.44
CA SER A 74 -15.05 4.21 -22.83
C SER A 74 -14.23 4.45 -21.56
N ASN A 75 -13.35 5.46 -21.57
CA ASN A 75 -12.57 5.86 -20.38
C ASN A 75 -13.48 6.35 -19.25
N ALA A 76 -14.51 7.17 -19.57
CA ALA A 76 -15.49 7.62 -18.58
C ALA A 76 -16.28 6.44 -17.98
N ALA A 77 -16.67 5.47 -18.80
CA ALA A 77 -17.36 4.26 -18.35
C ALA A 77 -16.47 3.42 -17.42
N VAL A 78 -15.21 3.19 -17.77
CA VAL A 78 -14.23 2.48 -16.94
C VAL A 78 -14.01 3.20 -15.61
N ASN A 79 -13.82 4.51 -15.62
CA ASN A 79 -13.63 5.30 -14.41
C ASN A 79 -14.86 5.28 -13.50
N LYS A 80 -16.07 5.30 -14.07
CA LYS A 80 -17.34 5.16 -13.32
C LYS A 80 -17.41 3.81 -12.62
N ALA A 81 -17.07 2.73 -13.31
CA ALA A 81 -17.09 1.37 -12.75
C ALA A 81 -16.03 1.19 -11.63
N LEU A 82 -14.85 1.77 -11.78
CA LEU A 82 -13.78 1.70 -10.79
C LEU A 82 -13.98 2.64 -9.57
N ARG A 83 -14.79 3.69 -9.72
CA ARG A 83 -14.96 4.73 -8.70
C ARG A 83 -15.28 4.22 -7.29
N PRO A 84 -16.20 3.26 -7.07
CA PRO A 84 -16.47 2.73 -5.72
C PRO A 84 -15.23 2.08 -5.10
N ILE A 85 -14.44 1.36 -5.91
CA ILE A 85 -13.20 0.70 -5.47
C ILE A 85 -12.14 1.77 -5.13
N ASP A 86 -11.95 2.78 -6.00
CA ASP A 86 -11.00 3.87 -5.78
C ASP A 86 -11.35 4.70 -4.54
N LEU A 87 -12.63 4.91 -4.26
CA LEU A 87 -13.09 5.58 -3.04
C LEU A 87 -12.83 4.72 -1.81
N PHE A 88 -13.02 3.41 -1.90
CA PHE A 88 -12.71 2.49 -0.82
C PHE A 88 -11.21 2.48 -0.51
N VAL A 89 -10.35 2.33 -1.52
CA VAL A 89 -8.88 2.36 -1.35
C VAL A 89 -8.43 3.67 -0.69
N ARG A 90 -8.96 4.81 -1.14
CA ARG A 90 -8.69 6.11 -0.50
C ARG A 90 -9.12 6.15 0.97
N SER A 91 -10.27 5.58 1.27
CA SER A 91 -10.80 5.56 2.64
C SER A 91 -9.92 4.70 3.56
N VAL A 92 -9.54 3.48 3.14
CA VAL A 92 -8.69 2.61 3.97
C VAL A 92 -7.27 3.16 4.09
N ALA A 93 -6.71 3.75 3.04
CA ALA A 93 -5.42 4.43 3.09
C ALA A 93 -5.44 5.61 4.10
N ALA A 94 -6.49 6.44 4.10
CA ALA A 94 -6.62 7.53 5.08
C ALA A 94 -6.80 7.04 6.52
N LEU A 95 -7.38 5.84 6.71
CA LEU A 95 -7.59 5.23 8.02
C LEU A 95 -6.36 4.47 8.55
N SER A 96 -5.43 4.05 7.66
CA SER A 96 -4.17 3.41 8.08
C SER A 96 -3.21 4.40 8.72
N HIS A 97 -3.28 5.67 8.30
CA HIS A 97 -2.40 6.72 8.78
C HIS A 97 -2.58 7.02 10.27
N GLY A 98 -1.47 7.29 10.91
CA GLY A 98 -1.36 7.68 12.30
C GLY A 98 -0.03 7.19 12.85
N SER A 99 0.82 8.12 13.28
CA SER A 99 2.20 7.84 13.73
C SER A 99 2.28 7.14 15.09
N SER A 100 1.16 7.04 15.82
CA SER A 100 1.15 6.55 17.20
C SER A 100 0.36 5.25 17.37
N ALA A 101 1.05 4.22 17.91
CA ALA A 101 0.39 2.99 18.36
C ALA A 101 -0.50 3.19 19.59
N THR A 102 -0.31 4.27 20.37
CA THR A 102 -0.97 4.50 21.66
C THR A 102 -1.96 5.64 21.66
N LYS A 103 -1.93 6.53 20.66
CA LYS A 103 -2.87 7.66 20.59
C LYS A 103 -4.29 7.16 20.31
N PRO A 104 -5.29 7.48 21.16
CA PRO A 104 -6.64 6.95 21.04
C PRO A 104 -7.29 7.21 19.67
N SER A 105 -7.10 8.40 19.11
CA SER A 105 -7.62 8.74 17.78
C SER A 105 -7.06 7.88 16.66
N ASP A 106 -5.78 7.49 16.74
CA ASP A 106 -5.10 6.68 15.73
C ASP A 106 -5.50 5.20 15.87
N ILE A 107 -5.70 4.73 17.11
CA ILE A 107 -6.27 3.40 17.39
C ILE A 107 -7.68 3.30 16.81
N GLU A 108 -8.51 4.33 17.01
CA GLU A 108 -9.89 4.35 16.49
C GLU A 108 -9.94 4.38 14.96
N LYS A 109 -9.06 5.15 14.29
CA LYS A 109 -8.92 5.10 12.83
C LYS A 109 -8.64 3.68 12.34
N ARG A 110 -7.67 2.98 12.96
CA ARG A 110 -7.33 1.59 12.59
C ARG A 110 -8.45 0.61 12.90
N ARG A 111 -9.21 0.81 13.97
CA ARG A 111 -10.42 0.02 14.23
C ARG A 111 -11.45 0.20 13.11
N CYS A 112 -11.68 1.44 12.66
CA CYS A 112 -12.56 1.73 11.52
C CYS A 112 -12.03 1.12 10.22
N LEU A 113 -10.72 1.12 10.00
CA LEU A 113 -10.10 0.43 8.87
C LEU A 113 -10.43 -1.07 8.86
N TYR A 114 -10.22 -1.75 9.98
CA TYR A 114 -10.52 -3.19 10.06
C TYR A 114 -12.00 -3.49 9.86
N THR A 115 -12.88 -2.63 10.37
CA THR A 115 -14.33 -2.75 10.14
C THR A 115 -14.69 -2.58 8.66
N ALA A 116 -14.06 -1.63 7.97
CA ALA A 116 -14.25 -1.39 6.54
C ALA A 116 -13.74 -2.57 5.71
N LEU A 117 -12.54 -3.07 6.01
CA LEU A 117 -11.96 -4.23 5.32
C LEU A 117 -12.79 -5.51 5.55
N ALA A 118 -13.20 -5.79 6.79
CA ALA A 118 -14.04 -6.93 7.10
C ALA A 118 -15.41 -6.86 6.41
N THR A 119 -15.97 -5.66 6.25
CA THR A 119 -17.23 -5.45 5.49
C THR A 119 -17.05 -5.86 4.02
N TRP A 120 -15.95 -5.47 3.39
CA TRP A 120 -15.65 -5.84 2.01
C TRP A 120 -15.30 -7.33 1.88
N ALA A 121 -14.55 -7.87 2.83
CA ALA A 121 -14.20 -9.28 2.91
C ALA A 121 -15.45 -10.17 3.01
N ASN A 122 -16.35 -9.87 3.95
CA ASN A 122 -17.57 -10.66 4.17
C ASN A 122 -18.57 -10.58 3.01
N ALA A 123 -18.51 -9.52 2.22
CA ALA A 123 -19.28 -9.40 0.98
C ALA A 123 -18.64 -10.17 -0.20
N GLY A 124 -17.44 -10.72 -0.06
CA GLY A 124 -16.70 -11.34 -1.15
C GLY A 124 -16.31 -10.33 -2.24
N ALA A 125 -15.96 -9.09 -1.86
CA ALA A 125 -15.62 -8.05 -2.82
C ALA A 125 -14.48 -8.49 -3.74
N LEU A 126 -14.53 -8.08 -5.02
CA LEU A 126 -13.53 -8.35 -6.06
C LEU A 126 -13.31 -9.85 -6.35
N SER A 127 -14.24 -10.71 -5.92
CA SER A 127 -14.11 -12.16 -6.13
C SER A 127 -14.31 -12.58 -7.59
N ASP A 128 -15.05 -11.79 -8.37
CA ASP A 128 -15.32 -12.02 -9.78
C ASP A 128 -14.80 -10.85 -10.63
N LEU A 129 -13.72 -11.11 -11.38
CA LEU A 129 -13.14 -10.18 -12.36
C LEU A 129 -13.45 -10.74 -13.75
N GLY A 130 -14.63 -10.41 -14.28
CA GLY A 130 -15.22 -11.06 -15.45
C GLY A 130 -14.49 -10.80 -16.77
N THR A 131 -13.69 -9.73 -16.87
CA THR A 131 -13.00 -9.36 -18.11
C THR A 131 -11.49 -9.25 -17.96
N MET A 132 -10.75 -9.41 -19.05
CA MET A 132 -9.32 -9.18 -19.14
C MET A 132 -8.93 -7.80 -18.59
N ASN A 133 -9.66 -6.75 -18.98
CA ASN A 133 -9.38 -5.39 -18.54
C ASN A 133 -9.61 -5.19 -17.03
N ALA A 134 -10.58 -5.88 -16.43
CA ALA A 134 -10.79 -5.87 -14.98
C ALA A 134 -9.61 -6.50 -14.25
N LYS A 135 -9.13 -7.66 -14.73
CA LYS A 135 -7.95 -8.35 -14.17
C LYS A 135 -6.67 -7.50 -14.27
N LEU A 136 -6.49 -6.79 -15.39
CA LEU A 136 -5.33 -5.89 -15.58
C LEU A 136 -5.42 -4.62 -14.72
N ALA A 137 -6.62 -4.09 -14.48
CA ALA A 137 -6.81 -2.81 -13.80
C ALA A 137 -6.83 -2.90 -12.27
N ILE A 138 -7.00 -4.11 -11.69
CA ILE A 138 -7.27 -4.24 -10.24
C ILE A 138 -6.01 -4.18 -9.37
N SER A 139 -4.84 -4.55 -9.92
CA SER A 139 -3.61 -4.70 -9.14
C SER A 139 -3.22 -3.48 -8.31
N PRO A 140 -3.25 -2.23 -8.83
CA PRO A 140 -2.91 -1.06 -8.01
C PRO A 140 -3.83 -0.90 -6.79
N ARG A 141 -5.11 -1.24 -6.94
CA ARG A 141 -6.12 -1.12 -5.88
C ARG A 141 -5.92 -2.16 -4.79
N LEU A 142 -5.63 -3.40 -5.18
CA LEU A 142 -5.28 -4.46 -4.24
C LEU A 142 -3.98 -4.15 -3.50
N ALA A 143 -2.99 -3.56 -4.17
CA ALA A 143 -1.77 -3.07 -3.53
C ALA A 143 -2.09 -2.05 -2.42
N GLY A 144 -2.87 -1.01 -2.73
CA GLY A 144 -3.25 0.00 -1.74
C GLY A 144 -4.05 -0.55 -0.56
N ILE A 145 -4.95 -1.52 -0.79
CA ILE A 145 -5.70 -2.20 0.27
C ILE A 145 -4.76 -3.00 1.18
N ALA A 146 -3.85 -3.79 0.60
CA ALA A 146 -2.94 -4.64 1.35
C ALA A 146 -1.89 -3.83 2.12
N ILE A 147 -1.35 -2.76 1.52
CA ILE A 147 -0.44 -1.82 2.19
C ILE A 147 -1.13 -1.20 3.40
N ALA A 148 -2.34 -0.64 3.22
CA ALA A 148 -3.09 -0.02 4.32
C ALA A 148 -3.36 -1.01 5.47
N TYR A 149 -3.66 -2.27 5.16
CA TYR A 149 -3.82 -3.33 6.17
C TYR A 149 -2.51 -3.62 6.89
N ASN A 150 -1.39 -3.78 6.17
CA ASN A 150 -0.08 -4.08 6.75
C ASN A 150 0.42 -2.95 7.66
N GLU A 151 0.29 -1.69 7.25
CA GLU A 151 0.64 -0.51 8.04
C GLU A 151 -0.16 -0.44 9.34
N ALA A 152 -1.47 -0.61 9.26
CA ALA A 152 -2.33 -0.62 10.44
C ALA A 152 -2.00 -1.78 11.37
N LYS A 153 -1.78 -2.99 10.84
CA LYS A 153 -1.44 -4.22 11.57
C LYS A 153 -0.11 -4.10 12.32
N ALA A 154 0.87 -3.40 11.75
CA ALA A 154 2.17 -3.16 12.38
C ALA A 154 2.07 -2.29 13.65
N LEU A 155 1.12 -1.35 13.70
CA LEU A 155 0.94 -0.43 14.82
C LEU A 155 -0.14 -0.90 15.83
N THR A 156 -1.19 -1.54 15.36
CA THR A 156 -2.31 -2.02 16.20
C THR A 156 -2.83 -3.33 15.61
N PRO A 157 -2.65 -4.47 16.27
CA PRO A 157 -3.16 -5.74 15.77
C PRO A 157 -4.68 -5.69 15.56
N PRO A 158 -5.21 -6.26 14.46
CA PRO A 158 -6.64 -6.36 14.25
C PRO A 158 -7.29 -7.33 15.25
N PRO A 159 -8.57 -7.14 15.61
CA PRO A 159 -9.33 -8.14 16.36
C PRO A 159 -9.30 -9.49 15.64
N SER A 160 -9.16 -10.59 16.38
CA SER A 160 -8.93 -11.94 15.84
C SER A 160 -9.94 -12.37 14.76
N LYS A 161 -11.23 -12.05 14.96
CA LYS A 161 -12.28 -12.35 13.97
C LYS A 161 -12.03 -11.59 12.67
N GLN A 162 -11.83 -10.27 12.73
CA GLN A 162 -11.59 -9.43 11.54
C GLN A 162 -10.29 -9.81 10.84
N LYS A 163 -9.25 -10.19 11.60
CA LYS A 163 -8.01 -10.72 11.03
C LYS A 163 -8.28 -11.91 10.12
N VAL A 164 -9.00 -12.92 10.64
CA VAL A 164 -9.33 -14.13 9.86
C VAL A 164 -10.16 -13.78 8.62
N GLU A 165 -11.17 -12.94 8.75
CA GLU A 165 -12.03 -12.52 7.64
C GLU A 165 -11.26 -11.79 6.53
N ILE A 166 -10.40 -10.84 6.91
CA ILE A 166 -9.61 -10.03 5.98
C ILE A 166 -8.56 -10.90 5.26
N GLU A 167 -7.80 -11.69 6.02
CA GLU A 167 -6.72 -12.49 5.45
C GLU A 167 -7.28 -13.62 4.55
N ALA A 168 -8.40 -14.25 4.93
CA ALA A 168 -9.10 -15.24 4.10
C ALA A 168 -9.68 -14.65 2.80
N TRP A 169 -9.99 -13.36 2.77
CA TRP A 169 -10.41 -12.64 1.56
C TRP A 169 -9.23 -12.27 0.67
N LEU A 170 -8.14 -11.74 1.25
CA LEU A 170 -6.97 -11.26 0.48
C LEU A 170 -6.19 -12.40 -0.17
N ALA A 171 -5.94 -13.49 0.54
CA ALA A 171 -5.09 -14.58 0.07
C ALA A 171 -5.52 -15.15 -1.31
N PRO A 172 -6.80 -15.50 -1.56
CA PRO A 172 -7.22 -15.99 -2.87
C PRO A 172 -7.17 -14.91 -3.97
N LEU A 173 -7.30 -13.62 -3.63
CA LEU A 173 -7.15 -12.54 -4.61
C LEU A 173 -5.70 -12.43 -5.10
N GLY A 174 -4.73 -12.58 -4.22
CA GLY A 174 -3.31 -12.66 -4.59
C GLY A 174 -3.02 -13.83 -5.52
N ARG A 175 -3.47 -15.04 -5.18
CA ARG A 175 -3.29 -16.24 -6.02
C ARG A 175 -3.96 -16.12 -7.39
N LYS A 176 -5.13 -15.50 -7.47
CA LYS A 176 -5.80 -15.24 -8.77
C LYS A 176 -5.01 -14.26 -9.64
N LEU A 177 -4.40 -13.23 -9.06
CA LEU A 177 -3.52 -12.32 -9.80
C LEU A 177 -2.27 -13.04 -10.29
N GLU A 178 -1.61 -13.80 -9.42
CA GLU A 178 -0.45 -14.60 -9.76
C GLU A 178 -0.76 -15.54 -10.94
N PHE A 179 -1.83 -16.36 -10.81
CA PHE A 179 -2.25 -17.26 -11.86
C PHE A 179 -2.52 -16.52 -13.19
N PHE A 180 -3.22 -15.39 -13.13
CA PHE A 180 -3.55 -14.60 -14.30
C PHE A 180 -2.29 -14.08 -15.02
N PHE A 181 -1.32 -13.54 -14.28
CA PHE A 181 -0.10 -12.99 -14.87
C PHE A 181 0.87 -14.06 -15.39
N GLU A 182 0.81 -15.27 -14.86
CA GLU A 182 1.61 -16.40 -15.35
C GLU A 182 1.00 -17.09 -16.58
N ASN A 183 -0.35 -17.14 -16.69
CA ASN A 183 -1.02 -18.01 -17.65
C ASN A 183 -1.86 -17.27 -18.69
N ASP A 184 -2.52 -16.18 -18.32
CA ASP A 184 -3.58 -15.56 -19.13
C ASP A 184 -3.26 -14.13 -19.60
N ALA A 185 -2.33 -13.45 -18.94
CA ALA A 185 -2.03 -12.05 -19.26
C ALA A 185 -1.40 -11.91 -20.66
N PRO A 186 -1.76 -10.88 -21.42
CA PRO A 186 -1.11 -10.61 -22.70
C PRO A 186 0.41 -10.47 -22.54
N PRO A 187 1.23 -10.90 -23.54
CA PRO A 187 2.69 -10.93 -23.42
C PRO A 187 3.34 -9.61 -23.00
N MET A 188 2.82 -8.47 -23.46
CA MET A 188 3.32 -7.16 -23.03
C MET A 188 2.91 -6.85 -21.59
N ALA A 189 1.66 -7.16 -21.21
CA ALA A 189 1.13 -6.88 -19.88
C ALA A 189 1.84 -7.70 -18.79
N SER A 190 2.29 -8.92 -19.12
CA SER A 190 3.01 -9.79 -18.20
C SER A 190 4.46 -9.37 -17.91
N GLN A 191 4.97 -8.28 -18.55
CA GLN A 191 6.36 -7.87 -18.47
C GLN A 191 6.56 -6.35 -18.28
N ASN A 192 5.47 -5.56 -18.19
CA ASN A 192 5.52 -4.10 -18.10
C ASN A 192 5.03 -3.58 -16.73
N ASN A 193 4.62 -2.30 -16.66
CA ASN A 193 4.08 -1.67 -15.45
C ASN A 193 2.95 -2.47 -14.81
N LEU A 194 2.11 -3.17 -15.59
CA LEU A 194 1.02 -3.98 -15.05
C LEU A 194 1.54 -5.16 -14.23
N ARG A 195 2.64 -5.79 -14.66
CA ARG A 195 3.34 -6.82 -13.89
C ARG A 195 3.96 -6.23 -12.62
N ALA A 196 4.55 -5.04 -12.71
CA ALA A 196 5.12 -4.36 -11.53
C ALA A 196 4.04 -4.07 -10.47
N TRP A 197 2.87 -3.58 -10.87
CA TRP A 197 1.74 -3.37 -9.97
C TRP A 197 1.18 -4.68 -9.40
N ALA A 198 1.13 -5.74 -10.18
CA ALA A 198 0.74 -7.06 -9.70
C ALA A 198 1.75 -7.60 -8.70
N GLY A 199 3.05 -7.42 -8.96
CA GLY A 199 4.14 -7.77 -8.05
C GLY A 199 4.00 -7.09 -6.68
N LEU A 200 3.74 -5.78 -6.66
CA LEU A 200 3.48 -5.04 -5.44
C LEU A 200 2.22 -5.57 -4.71
N ALA A 201 1.12 -5.77 -5.44
CA ALA A 201 -0.13 -6.24 -4.83
C ALA A 201 0.02 -7.63 -4.19
N VAL A 202 0.59 -8.59 -4.93
CA VAL A 202 0.74 -9.97 -4.46
C VAL A 202 1.73 -10.05 -3.31
N ALA A 203 2.87 -9.33 -3.38
CA ALA A 203 3.82 -9.27 -2.28
C ALA A 203 3.19 -8.72 -1.00
N GLN A 204 2.43 -7.63 -1.10
CA GLN A 204 1.78 -7.03 0.07
C GLN A 204 0.65 -7.90 0.63
N ILE A 205 -0.06 -8.63 -0.22
CA ILE A 205 -1.01 -9.66 0.21
C ILE A 205 -0.28 -10.80 0.91
N GLY A 206 0.86 -11.26 0.38
CA GLY A 206 1.70 -12.27 1.00
C GLY A 206 2.15 -11.88 2.42
N LEU A 207 2.64 -10.64 2.59
CA LEU A 207 2.98 -10.09 3.92
C LEU A 207 1.76 -10.01 4.86
N ALA A 208 0.60 -9.63 4.32
CA ALA A 208 -0.65 -9.56 5.08
C ALA A 208 -1.07 -10.93 5.62
N THR A 209 -0.92 -11.97 4.82
CA THR A 209 -1.43 -13.33 5.06
C THR A 209 -0.36 -14.32 5.54
N ASN A 210 0.90 -13.88 5.67
CA ASN A 210 2.08 -14.70 5.97
C ASN A 210 2.28 -15.84 4.95
N ASP A 211 2.14 -15.50 3.65
CA ASP A 211 2.33 -16.41 2.52
C ASP A 211 3.64 -16.04 1.79
N ASP A 212 4.72 -16.76 2.15
CA ASP A 212 6.07 -16.49 1.63
C ASP A 212 6.16 -16.76 0.12
N GLU A 213 5.33 -17.64 -0.45
CA GLU A 213 5.29 -17.90 -1.89
C GLU A 213 4.78 -16.68 -2.66
N GLN A 214 3.74 -16.02 -2.15
CA GLN A 214 3.25 -14.77 -2.72
C GLN A 214 4.27 -13.63 -2.58
N VAL A 215 4.95 -13.54 -1.44
CA VAL A 215 6.05 -12.56 -1.25
C VAL A 215 7.14 -12.78 -2.28
N ALA A 216 7.60 -14.02 -2.45
CA ALA A 216 8.65 -14.39 -3.42
C ALA A 216 8.22 -14.12 -4.86
N TRP A 217 6.96 -14.43 -5.23
CA TRP A 217 6.43 -14.15 -6.57
C TRP A 217 6.39 -12.64 -6.85
N GLY A 218 5.98 -11.84 -5.87
CA GLY A 218 5.96 -10.38 -5.99
C GLY A 218 7.36 -9.79 -6.15
N ALA A 219 8.34 -10.27 -5.39
CA ALA A 219 9.75 -9.89 -5.51
C ALA A 219 10.31 -10.26 -6.90
N LYS A 220 10.06 -11.48 -7.38
CA LYS A 220 10.47 -11.94 -8.71
C LYS A 220 9.82 -11.14 -9.84
N SER A 221 8.56 -10.73 -9.68
CA SER A 221 7.88 -9.87 -10.65
C SER A 221 8.51 -8.48 -10.73
N THR A 222 8.94 -7.92 -9.60
CA THR A 222 9.71 -6.68 -9.55
C THR A 222 11.06 -6.85 -10.26
N GLU A 223 11.81 -7.90 -9.91
CA GLU A 223 13.10 -8.23 -10.56
C GLU A 223 12.95 -8.35 -12.07
N MET A 224 11.97 -9.09 -12.56
CA MET A 224 11.71 -9.27 -13.99
C MET A 224 11.58 -7.93 -14.73
N VAL A 225 10.79 -7.00 -14.19
CA VAL A 225 10.58 -5.69 -14.81
C VAL A 225 11.82 -4.82 -14.69
N VAL A 226 12.47 -4.80 -13.53
CA VAL A 226 13.74 -4.06 -13.31
C VAL A 226 14.80 -4.53 -14.27
N CYS A 227 15.00 -5.85 -14.43
CA CYS A 227 16.04 -6.42 -15.29
C CYS A 227 15.77 -6.19 -16.79
N SER A 228 14.54 -5.86 -17.18
CA SER A 228 14.20 -5.53 -18.57
C SER A 228 14.64 -4.13 -19.01
N ALA A 229 15.00 -3.25 -18.06
CA ALA A 229 15.44 -1.89 -18.37
C ALA A 229 16.70 -1.90 -19.25
N ASP A 230 16.79 -0.92 -20.15
CA ASP A 230 18.02 -0.72 -20.94
C ASP A 230 19.16 -0.16 -20.05
N GLU A 231 20.33 0.03 -20.62
CA GLU A 231 21.51 0.49 -19.88
C GLU A 231 21.38 1.92 -19.34
N ALA A 232 20.48 2.72 -19.91
CA ALA A 232 20.16 4.06 -19.44
C ALA A 232 19.06 4.07 -18.37
N GLY A 233 18.35 2.95 -18.13
CA GLY A 233 17.25 2.84 -17.18
C GLY A 233 15.85 3.07 -17.78
N ALA A 234 15.73 3.22 -19.10
CA ALA A 234 14.44 3.26 -19.76
C ALA A 234 13.81 1.87 -19.82
N LEU A 235 12.52 1.78 -19.51
CA LEU A 235 11.74 0.54 -19.57
C LEU A 235 11.21 0.34 -21.01
N PRO A 236 11.66 -0.70 -21.74
CA PRO A 236 11.39 -0.80 -23.19
C PRO A 236 9.90 -0.89 -23.54
N PHE A 237 9.08 -1.53 -22.69
CA PHE A 237 7.64 -1.63 -22.93
C PHE A 237 6.91 -0.32 -22.67
N GLU A 238 7.42 0.52 -21.79
CA GLU A 238 6.87 1.84 -21.52
C GLU A 238 7.28 2.82 -22.64
N MET A 239 8.49 2.70 -23.15
CA MET A 239 8.95 3.51 -24.30
C MET A 239 8.15 3.23 -25.60
N LYS A 240 7.50 2.07 -25.74
CA LYS A 240 6.59 1.75 -26.85
C LYS A 240 5.21 2.43 -26.75
N ARG A 241 4.99 3.26 -25.72
CA ARG A 241 3.70 3.93 -25.50
C ARG A 241 3.62 5.31 -26.17
N GLY A 242 4.48 5.56 -27.18
CA GLY A 242 4.47 6.78 -27.98
C GLY A 242 4.64 8.04 -27.12
N ASP A 243 3.78 9.03 -27.31
CA ASP A 243 3.78 10.29 -26.54
C ASP A 243 3.51 10.12 -25.04
N LYS A 244 3.00 8.97 -24.60
CA LYS A 244 2.78 8.61 -23.20
C LYS A 244 3.94 7.80 -22.58
N ALA A 245 5.08 7.69 -23.23
CA ALA A 245 6.19 6.88 -22.73
C ALA A 245 6.67 7.32 -21.34
N LEU A 246 6.86 8.62 -21.13
CA LEU A 246 7.24 9.16 -19.81
C LEU A 246 6.15 8.94 -18.75
N HIS A 247 4.87 9.11 -19.12
CA HIS A 247 3.74 8.79 -18.25
C HIS A 247 3.81 7.34 -17.75
N TYR A 248 4.03 6.40 -18.65
CA TYR A 248 4.09 4.98 -18.27
C TYR A 248 5.40 4.60 -17.58
N GLN A 249 6.51 5.29 -17.85
CA GLN A 249 7.75 5.16 -17.08
C GLN A 249 7.50 5.55 -15.61
N LEU A 250 6.84 6.71 -15.37
CA LEU A 250 6.43 7.15 -14.04
C LEU A 250 5.48 6.16 -13.37
N HIS A 251 4.53 5.61 -14.15
CA HIS A 251 3.58 4.61 -13.65
C HIS A 251 4.24 3.27 -13.29
N ALA A 252 5.34 2.92 -13.95
CA ALA A 252 6.11 1.70 -13.68
C ALA A 252 7.07 1.86 -12.50
N VAL A 253 7.82 2.97 -12.41
CA VAL A 253 8.80 3.18 -11.33
C VAL A 253 8.15 3.19 -9.95
N ALA A 254 6.91 3.66 -9.85
CA ALA A 254 6.19 3.77 -8.59
C ALA A 254 6.05 2.41 -7.85
N PRO A 255 5.43 1.36 -8.43
CA PRO A 255 5.34 0.06 -7.77
C PRO A 255 6.70 -0.63 -7.63
N LEU A 256 7.67 -0.42 -8.54
CA LEU A 256 8.99 -1.02 -8.45
C LEU A 256 9.74 -0.53 -7.22
N VAL A 257 9.81 0.78 -7.01
CA VAL A 257 10.49 1.40 -5.88
C VAL A 257 9.78 1.08 -4.56
N VAL A 258 8.45 1.23 -4.53
CA VAL A 258 7.69 0.98 -3.30
C VAL A 258 7.80 -0.48 -2.89
N ASN A 259 7.70 -1.43 -3.84
CA ASN A 259 7.88 -2.85 -3.52
C ASN A 259 9.30 -3.15 -3.02
N ALA A 260 10.32 -2.58 -3.65
CA ALA A 260 11.71 -2.74 -3.21
C ALA A 260 11.93 -2.26 -1.76
N VAL A 261 11.34 -1.12 -1.39
CA VAL A 261 11.44 -0.57 -0.03
C VAL A 261 10.65 -1.42 0.97
N LEU A 262 9.40 -1.79 0.66
CA LEU A 262 8.53 -2.54 1.57
C LEU A 262 8.96 -3.99 1.75
N LEU A 263 9.67 -4.59 0.79
CA LEU A 263 10.22 -5.95 0.90
C LEU A 263 11.60 -6.01 1.55
N LYS A 264 12.17 -4.89 1.98
CA LYS A 264 13.47 -4.89 2.67
C LYS A 264 13.41 -5.77 3.92
N GLY A 265 14.27 -6.79 3.96
CA GLY A 265 14.31 -7.78 5.05
C GLY A 265 13.33 -8.97 4.88
N HIS A 266 12.47 -8.97 3.86
CA HIS A 266 11.54 -10.06 3.54
C HIS A 266 11.92 -10.83 2.27
N ALA A 267 12.65 -10.17 1.35
CA ALA A 267 13.12 -10.76 0.11
C ALA A 267 14.52 -10.23 -0.24
N ALA A 268 15.10 -10.72 -1.35
CA ALA A 268 16.33 -10.19 -1.90
C ALA A 268 16.20 -8.69 -2.19
N ASP A 269 17.30 -7.95 -2.00
CA ASP A 269 17.33 -6.50 -2.24
C ASP A 269 17.12 -6.19 -3.72
N SER A 270 15.95 -5.67 -4.07
CA SER A 270 15.58 -5.31 -5.44
C SER A 270 16.42 -4.15 -6.00
N PHE A 271 17.11 -3.37 -5.17
CA PHE A 271 18.06 -2.36 -5.64
C PHE A 271 19.40 -2.97 -6.07
N ALA A 272 19.73 -4.17 -5.60
CA ALA A 272 20.97 -4.86 -5.96
C ALA A 272 20.84 -5.77 -7.22
N VAL A 273 19.61 -6.15 -7.61
CA VAL A 273 19.41 -7.05 -8.74
C VAL A 273 19.86 -6.42 -10.06
N CYS A 274 20.33 -7.26 -10.98
CA CYS A 274 20.73 -6.86 -12.33
C CYS A 274 21.69 -5.66 -12.33
N ASP A 275 22.73 -5.73 -11.52
CA ASP A 275 23.77 -4.70 -11.41
C ASP A 275 23.21 -3.31 -11.06
N GLY A 276 22.21 -3.27 -10.15
CA GLY A 276 21.63 -2.02 -9.66
C GLY A 276 20.73 -1.29 -10.68
N LYS A 277 20.11 -2.01 -11.62
CA LYS A 277 19.25 -1.40 -12.65
C LYS A 277 18.10 -0.57 -12.09
N LEU A 278 17.57 -0.87 -10.88
CA LEU A 278 16.51 -0.04 -10.31
C LEU A 278 16.98 1.40 -10.04
N ALA A 279 18.22 1.59 -9.61
CA ALA A 279 18.80 2.93 -9.46
C ALA A 279 18.92 3.66 -10.81
N LYS A 280 19.28 2.94 -11.90
CA LYS A 280 19.29 3.50 -13.25
C LYS A 280 17.88 3.88 -13.73
N ILE A 281 16.86 3.07 -13.44
CA ILE A 281 15.45 3.37 -13.74
C ILE A 281 15.02 4.68 -13.05
N VAL A 282 15.35 4.82 -11.76
CA VAL A 282 15.08 6.05 -10.99
C VAL A 282 15.80 7.24 -11.61
N ASP A 283 17.10 7.11 -11.89
CA ASP A 283 17.90 8.19 -12.50
C ASP A 283 17.37 8.63 -13.86
N PHE A 284 17.06 7.69 -14.74
CA PHE A 284 16.43 7.99 -16.03
C PHE A 284 15.08 8.70 -15.85
N THR A 285 14.23 8.20 -14.93
CA THR A 285 12.92 8.79 -14.70
C THR A 285 13.01 10.23 -14.21
N LEU A 286 13.89 10.51 -13.22
CA LEU A 286 14.13 11.86 -12.72
C LEU A 286 14.68 12.78 -13.80
N SER A 287 15.62 12.28 -14.61
CA SER A 287 16.19 13.02 -15.73
C SER A 287 15.16 13.32 -16.82
N ALA A 288 14.27 12.36 -17.12
CA ALA A 288 13.20 12.55 -18.11
C ALA A 288 12.07 13.47 -17.61
N VAL A 289 11.83 13.54 -16.30
CA VAL A 289 10.91 14.54 -15.72
C VAL A 289 11.46 15.97 -15.89
N GLU A 290 12.77 16.16 -15.73
CA GLU A 290 13.42 17.45 -15.96
C GLU A 290 13.56 17.78 -17.46
N LYS A 291 13.79 16.75 -18.30
CA LYS A 291 14.09 16.83 -19.72
C LYS A 291 13.30 15.76 -20.49
N PRO A 292 12.01 15.99 -20.79
CA PRO A 292 11.16 15.00 -21.47
C PRO A 292 11.68 14.51 -22.81
N GLU A 293 12.57 15.29 -23.45
CA GLU A 293 13.26 14.90 -24.69
C GLU A 293 14.10 13.61 -24.56
N LEU A 294 14.51 13.22 -23.34
CA LEU A 294 15.18 11.95 -23.10
C LEU A 294 14.25 10.76 -23.35
N ALA A 295 13.00 10.86 -22.87
CA ALA A 295 11.99 9.85 -23.16
C ALA A 295 11.54 9.94 -24.63
N ALA A 296 11.42 11.14 -25.20
CA ALA A 296 11.10 11.34 -26.61
C ALA A 296 12.10 10.65 -27.55
N ALA A 297 13.40 10.75 -27.26
CA ALA A 297 14.45 10.08 -28.02
C ALA A 297 14.33 8.55 -28.01
N LYS A 298 13.85 7.96 -26.89
CA LYS A 298 13.61 6.51 -26.76
C LYS A 298 12.30 6.08 -27.40
N ALA A 299 11.26 6.91 -27.32
CA ALA A 299 9.92 6.61 -27.82
C ALA A 299 9.77 6.95 -29.33
N GLY A 300 10.68 7.76 -29.89
CA GLY A 300 10.60 8.23 -31.29
C GLY A 300 9.53 9.31 -31.52
N THR A 301 8.99 9.93 -30.46
CA THR A 301 7.97 10.97 -30.53
C THR A 301 8.03 11.93 -29.33
N GLU A 302 7.58 13.17 -29.53
CA GLU A 302 7.48 14.15 -28.46
C GLU A 302 6.53 13.68 -27.35
N GLN A 303 6.86 14.00 -26.10
CA GLN A 303 6.08 13.53 -24.96
C GLN A 303 4.92 14.46 -24.61
N SER A 304 3.83 13.86 -24.10
CA SER A 304 2.60 14.58 -23.68
C SER A 304 2.88 15.71 -22.70
N PHE A 305 3.86 15.56 -21.82
CA PHE A 305 4.30 16.59 -20.88
C PHE A 305 4.93 17.80 -21.57
N SER A 306 5.70 17.61 -22.66
CA SER A 306 6.28 18.69 -23.45
C SER A 306 5.24 19.40 -24.30
N MET A 307 4.28 18.64 -24.85
CA MET A 307 3.18 19.18 -25.66
C MET A 307 2.12 19.93 -24.83
N GLY A 308 2.21 19.87 -23.49
CA GLY A 308 1.22 20.48 -22.58
C GLY A 308 -0.13 19.77 -22.54
N SER A 309 -0.26 18.60 -23.17
CA SER A 309 -1.46 17.76 -23.08
C SER A 309 -1.56 16.97 -21.77
N GLU A 310 -0.47 16.96 -20.98
CA GLU A 310 -0.40 16.35 -19.65
C GLU A 310 0.44 17.22 -18.71
N THR A 311 0.03 17.29 -17.44
CA THR A 311 0.80 17.94 -16.37
C THR A 311 1.28 16.89 -15.37
N LEU A 312 2.45 17.14 -14.78
CA LEU A 312 2.99 16.26 -13.73
C LEU A 312 2.23 16.49 -12.43
N GLU A 313 1.62 15.44 -11.92
CA GLU A 313 0.78 15.48 -10.74
C GLU A 313 1.47 14.86 -9.51
N PRO A 314 1.18 15.35 -8.28
CA PRO A 314 1.80 14.85 -7.06
C PRO A 314 1.71 13.33 -6.87
N PHE A 315 0.60 12.70 -7.28
CA PHE A 315 0.40 11.25 -7.13
C PHE A 315 1.37 10.42 -7.98
N GLN A 316 1.86 10.96 -9.11
CA GLN A 316 2.84 10.30 -9.97
C GLN A 316 4.24 10.28 -9.36
N LEU A 317 4.49 11.16 -8.39
CA LEU A 317 5.76 11.34 -7.71
C LEU A 317 5.76 10.77 -6.28
N ALA A 318 4.65 10.19 -5.82
CA ALA A 318 4.51 9.76 -4.43
C ALA A 318 5.56 8.70 -4.01
N TRP A 319 6.06 7.90 -4.95
CA TRP A 319 7.13 6.93 -4.75
C TRP A 319 8.48 7.55 -4.30
N LEU A 320 8.65 8.87 -4.48
CA LEU A 320 9.87 9.57 -4.04
C LEU A 320 10.04 9.53 -2.51
N GLU A 321 8.96 9.57 -1.75
CA GLU A 321 9.03 9.57 -0.30
C GLU A 321 9.65 8.27 0.26
N PRO A 322 9.14 7.06 -0.06
CA PRO A 322 9.81 5.83 0.34
C PRO A 322 11.20 5.69 -0.28
N TYR A 323 11.43 6.13 -1.53
CA TYR A 323 12.78 6.12 -2.14
C TYR A 323 13.80 6.88 -1.31
N LEU A 324 13.44 8.08 -0.82
CA LEU A 324 14.31 8.94 -0.02
C LEU A 324 14.65 8.36 1.37
N THR A 325 13.93 7.34 1.84
CA THR A 325 14.33 6.59 3.03
C THR A 325 15.44 5.56 2.74
N TYR A 326 15.57 5.16 1.48
CA TYR A 326 16.58 4.21 1.03
C TYR A 326 17.84 4.93 0.53
N GLU A 327 17.68 5.95 -0.32
CA GLU A 327 18.79 6.71 -0.94
C GLU A 327 18.74 8.20 -0.61
N LYS A 328 19.92 8.78 -0.37
CA LYS A 328 20.09 10.23 -0.22
C LYS A 328 20.30 10.86 -1.59
N ASP A 329 19.22 11.13 -2.31
CA ASP A 329 19.24 11.76 -3.63
C ASP A 329 18.70 13.19 -3.54
N GLU A 330 19.60 14.18 -3.68
CA GLU A 330 19.24 15.60 -3.60
C GLU A 330 18.31 16.06 -4.73
N ARG A 331 18.36 15.43 -5.91
CA ARG A 331 17.49 15.73 -7.04
C ARG A 331 16.07 15.23 -6.73
N ALA A 332 15.95 13.97 -6.25
CA ALA A 332 14.69 13.41 -5.81
C ALA A 332 14.08 14.24 -4.65
N LEU A 333 14.89 14.68 -3.69
CA LEU A 333 14.44 15.52 -2.57
C LEU A 333 13.93 16.88 -3.05
N ARG A 334 14.62 17.56 -3.97
CA ARG A 334 14.14 18.84 -4.53
C ARG A 334 12.83 18.67 -5.25
N LEU A 335 12.68 17.59 -6.04
CA LEU A 335 11.45 17.29 -6.75
C LEU A 335 10.30 16.98 -5.77
N ALA A 336 10.54 16.15 -4.77
CA ALA A 336 9.57 15.86 -3.72
C ALA A 336 9.09 17.13 -3.02
N LYS A 337 10.02 17.99 -2.53
CA LYS A 337 9.68 19.26 -1.86
C LYS A 337 8.83 20.20 -2.72
N LYS A 338 9.04 20.22 -4.04
CA LYS A 338 8.27 21.05 -4.96
C LYS A 338 6.81 20.62 -5.06
N TYR A 339 6.53 19.31 -4.93
CA TYR A 339 5.19 18.74 -5.19
C TYR A 339 4.48 18.23 -3.93
N ARG A 340 5.12 18.27 -2.74
CA ARG A 340 4.50 17.87 -1.46
C ARG A 340 3.21 18.67 -1.20
N PRO A 341 2.17 18.00 -0.59
CA PRO A 341 2.17 16.64 -0.13
C PRO A 341 2.04 15.60 -1.26
N LEU A 342 2.87 14.57 -1.24
CA LEU A 342 2.87 13.47 -2.18
C LEU A 342 1.94 12.36 -1.67
N SER A 343 0.86 12.10 -2.40
CA SER A 343 -0.15 11.13 -1.98
C SER A 343 -0.61 10.26 -3.14
N ASN A 344 -0.61 8.95 -2.90
CA ASN A 344 -1.18 7.97 -3.83
C ASN A 344 -1.78 6.81 -3.03
N SER A 345 -3.10 6.68 -3.03
CA SER A 345 -3.80 5.66 -2.24
C SER A 345 -3.45 4.23 -2.64
N ASN A 346 -3.03 4.00 -3.88
CA ASN A 346 -2.58 2.69 -4.34
C ASN A 346 -1.17 2.32 -3.82
N LEU A 347 -0.45 3.29 -3.24
CA LEU A 347 0.88 3.14 -2.64
C LEU A 347 0.88 3.32 -1.11
N GLY A 348 -0.31 3.41 -0.49
CA GLY A 348 -0.45 3.59 0.96
C GLY A 348 -1.09 4.91 1.38
N GLY A 349 -1.25 5.90 0.50
CA GLY A 349 -1.97 7.16 0.79
C GLY A 349 -1.10 8.39 0.84
N ASN A 350 -1.03 9.12 1.96
CA ASN A 350 -0.19 10.31 2.12
C ASN A 350 1.24 9.90 2.50
N LEU A 351 2.08 9.66 1.47
CA LEU A 351 3.44 9.16 1.68
C LEU A 351 4.37 10.24 2.28
N THR A 352 4.07 11.52 2.05
CA THR A 352 4.82 12.60 2.74
C THR A 352 4.65 12.48 4.26
N GLU A 353 3.43 12.32 4.75
CA GLU A 353 3.19 12.15 6.18
C GLU A 353 3.83 10.87 6.76
N GLN A 354 3.89 9.81 5.95
CA GLN A 354 4.43 8.52 6.39
C GLN A 354 5.96 8.49 6.45
N TYR A 355 6.63 9.13 5.50
CA TYR A 355 8.07 8.94 5.27
C TYR A 355 8.93 10.18 5.46
N SER A 356 8.39 11.41 5.39
CA SER A 356 9.23 12.62 5.44
C SER A 356 9.79 12.93 6.83
N GLY A 357 9.18 12.43 7.88
CA GLY A 357 9.63 12.67 9.25
C GLY A 357 9.49 14.13 9.72
N ASP A 358 8.77 14.98 8.93
CA ASP A 358 8.50 16.40 9.21
C ASP A 358 7.29 16.58 10.12
#